data_e27a957197ad586d8f356505232abc22
#
_entry.id   e27a957197ad586d8f356505232abc22
#
_cell.length_a   1.000
_cell.length_b   1.000
_cell.length_c   1.000
_cell.angle_alpha   90.00
_cell.angle_beta   90.00
_cell.angle_gamma   90.00
#
_symmetry.space_group_name_H-M   'P 1'
#
loop_
_entity.id
_entity.type
_entity.pdbx_description
1 polymer ?
#
loop_
_entity_poly.entity_id
_entity_poly.type
_entity_poly.pdbx_seq_one_letter_code
_entity_poly.pdbx_strand_id
1 'polypeptide(L)'
;MQRKLDKRLRSDEELIKEAGLILDFDELARKGSMSREDTAIGKWYGVYNSRQPGNQMARVVIPGGQITSTQARALARLSAKYSPERLSFTTRQAAQLHCLKLKELPQFLRDLAAEGMTTFHGCGDVTRNVAACSWASLCPYRRLDVL
;
A
#
# COMPACT_ATOMS: atom_id res chain seq x y z
N MET A 1 24.79 -26.46 -7.81
CA MET A 1 23.94 -25.93 -8.92
C MET A 1 22.46 -25.87 -8.51
N GLN A 2 21.93 -26.83 -7.75
CA GLN A 2 20.54 -26.89 -7.25
C GLN A 2 20.14 -25.67 -6.40
N ARG A 3 20.99 -25.23 -5.45
CA ARG A 3 20.69 -24.07 -4.57
C ARG A 3 20.51 -22.72 -5.30
N LYS A 4 21.13 -22.53 -6.48
CA LYS A 4 20.93 -21.29 -7.27
C LYS A 4 19.65 -21.31 -8.09
N LEU A 5 19.17 -22.48 -8.48
CA LEU A 5 17.90 -22.66 -9.18
C LEU A 5 16.72 -22.46 -8.23
N ASP A 6 16.81 -22.97 -7.00
CA ASP A 6 15.81 -22.82 -5.94
C ASP A 6 15.51 -21.34 -5.61
N LYS A 7 16.55 -20.50 -5.50
CA LYS A 7 16.34 -19.07 -5.23
C LYS A 7 15.60 -18.32 -6.33
N ARG A 8 15.61 -18.78 -7.57
CA ARG A 8 14.90 -18.14 -8.68
C ARG A 8 13.44 -18.55 -8.77
N LEU A 9 13.06 -19.66 -8.17
CA LEU A 9 11.72 -20.24 -8.23
C LEU A 9 10.91 -20.03 -6.95
N ARG A 10 11.52 -19.41 -5.92
CA ARG A 10 10.81 -19.11 -4.68
C ARG A 10 9.68 -18.11 -4.91
N SER A 11 8.53 -18.43 -4.35
CA SER A 11 7.41 -17.51 -4.31
C SER A 11 7.73 -16.30 -3.42
N ASP A 12 7.06 -15.18 -3.65
CA ASP A 12 7.16 -14.00 -2.78
C ASP A 12 6.78 -14.35 -1.33
N GLU A 13 5.89 -15.31 -1.13
CA GLU A 13 5.47 -15.79 0.19
C GLU A 13 6.61 -16.50 0.94
N GLU A 14 7.40 -17.31 0.25
CA GLU A 14 8.57 -17.96 0.86
C GLU A 14 9.64 -16.95 1.24
N LEU A 15 9.86 -15.93 0.40
CA LEU A 15 10.79 -14.85 0.71
C LEU A 15 10.35 -14.07 1.96
N ILE A 16 9.06 -13.80 2.10
CA ILE A 16 8.49 -13.13 3.28
C ILE A 16 8.65 -13.97 4.54
N LYS A 17 8.41 -15.28 4.46
CA LYS A 17 8.57 -16.20 5.60
C LYS A 17 10.01 -16.28 6.08
N GLU A 18 10.98 -16.21 5.18
CA GLU A 18 12.41 -16.23 5.55
C GLU A 18 12.91 -14.91 6.12
N ALA A 19 12.53 -13.78 5.52
CA ALA A 19 12.97 -12.45 5.91
C ALA A 19 12.23 -11.91 7.14
N GLY A 20 11.09 -12.52 7.51
CA GLY A 20 10.14 -11.93 8.43
C GLY A 20 9.41 -10.74 7.81
N LEU A 21 8.51 -10.10 8.57
CA LEU A 21 7.75 -8.93 8.10
C LEU A 21 8.40 -7.60 8.52
N ILE A 22 9.71 -7.61 8.74
CA ILE A 22 10.45 -6.41 9.16
C ILE A 22 11.02 -5.72 7.93
N LEU A 23 10.63 -4.47 7.73
CA LEU A 23 11.14 -3.63 6.66
C LEU A 23 11.38 -2.21 7.18
N ASP A 24 12.65 -1.79 7.15
CA ASP A 24 13.05 -0.43 7.52
C ASP A 24 13.04 0.47 6.29
N PHE A 25 11.99 1.26 6.15
CA PHE A 25 11.85 2.20 5.03
C PHE A 25 12.85 3.37 5.10
N ASP A 26 13.33 3.74 6.29
CA ASP A 26 14.36 4.78 6.42
C ASP A 26 15.71 4.27 5.91
N GLU A 27 16.04 3.01 6.18
CA GLU A 27 17.21 2.37 5.59
C GLU A 27 17.12 2.24 4.08
N LEU A 28 15.97 1.78 3.56
CA LEU A 28 15.73 1.67 2.12
C LEU A 28 15.83 3.03 1.42
N ALA A 29 15.32 4.08 2.05
CA ALA A 29 15.43 5.44 1.53
C ALA A 29 16.88 5.93 1.45
N ARG A 30 17.71 5.59 2.45
CA ARG A 30 19.17 5.88 2.44
C ARG A 30 19.90 5.07 1.39
N LYS A 31 19.57 3.80 1.25
CA LYS A 31 20.15 2.89 0.24
C LYS A 31 19.76 3.27 -1.19
N GLY A 32 18.56 3.83 -1.34
CA GLY A 32 18.03 4.28 -2.65
C GLY A 32 17.54 3.14 -3.56
N SER A 33 17.47 1.90 -3.05
CA SER A 33 17.02 0.73 -3.82
C SER A 33 16.35 -0.29 -2.90
N MET A 34 15.44 -1.09 -3.47
CA MET A 34 14.81 -2.23 -2.83
C MET A 34 15.32 -3.51 -3.49
N SER A 35 15.72 -4.49 -2.68
CA SER A 35 16.01 -5.84 -3.15
C SER A 35 14.73 -6.55 -3.59
N ARG A 36 14.86 -7.79 -4.09
CA ARG A 36 13.69 -8.62 -4.39
C ARG A 36 12.92 -8.98 -3.11
N GLU A 37 13.64 -9.28 -2.06
CA GLU A 37 13.10 -9.58 -0.73
C GLU A 37 12.37 -8.37 -0.15
N ASP A 38 13.01 -7.19 -0.16
CA ASP A 38 12.40 -5.93 0.28
C ASP A 38 11.11 -5.64 -0.50
N THR A 39 11.11 -5.89 -1.82
CA THR A 39 9.93 -5.70 -2.67
C THR A 39 8.81 -6.67 -2.31
N ALA A 40 9.13 -7.92 -1.97
CA ALA A 40 8.16 -8.90 -1.55
C ALA A 40 7.51 -8.50 -0.21
N ILE A 41 8.33 -8.11 0.79
CA ILE A 41 7.84 -7.63 2.08
C ILE A 41 7.07 -6.31 1.93
N GLY A 42 7.54 -5.41 1.09
CA GLY A 42 6.91 -4.11 0.80
C GLY A 42 5.44 -4.24 0.39
N LYS A 43 5.06 -5.32 -0.29
CA LYS A 43 3.66 -5.60 -0.65
C LYS A 43 2.75 -5.69 0.59
N TRP A 44 3.23 -6.24 1.71
CA TRP A 44 2.48 -6.31 2.96
C TRP A 44 2.25 -4.92 3.56
N TYR A 45 3.19 -4.03 3.36
CA TYR A 45 3.07 -2.61 3.73
C TYR A 45 2.30 -1.78 2.70
N GLY A 46 1.74 -2.42 1.66
CA GLY A 46 0.99 -1.73 0.62
C GLY A 46 1.86 -0.93 -0.35
N VAL A 47 3.16 -1.22 -0.40
CA VAL A 47 4.13 -0.54 -1.24
C VAL A 47 4.61 -1.47 -2.35
N TYR A 48 4.67 -0.95 -3.58
CA TYR A 48 5.13 -1.69 -4.76
C TYR A 48 6.14 -0.88 -5.56
N ASN A 49 6.97 -1.58 -6.32
CA ASN A 49 7.66 -0.96 -7.43
C ASN A 49 6.65 -0.49 -8.49
N SER A 50 6.72 0.77 -8.87
CA SER A 50 5.95 1.31 -9.98
C SER A 50 6.44 0.72 -11.31
N ARG A 51 5.60 0.80 -12.36
CA ARG A 51 6.03 0.49 -13.72
C ARG A 51 7.11 1.44 -14.22
N GLN A 52 7.16 2.66 -13.70
CA GLN A 52 8.23 3.61 -13.99
C GLN A 52 9.44 3.30 -13.09
N PRO A 53 10.62 3.05 -13.66
CA PRO A 53 11.82 2.74 -12.87
C PRO A 53 12.13 3.81 -11.82
N GLY A 54 12.53 3.36 -10.63
CA GLY A 54 12.92 4.25 -9.52
C GLY A 54 11.76 4.88 -8.76
N ASN A 55 10.52 4.58 -9.14
CA ASN A 55 9.32 5.06 -8.44
C ASN A 55 8.60 3.91 -7.73
N GLN A 56 7.90 4.27 -6.65
CA GLN A 56 7.05 3.37 -5.88
C GLN A 56 5.58 3.75 -6.08
N MET A 57 4.71 2.80 -5.80
CA MET A 57 3.28 3.00 -5.67
C MET A 57 2.84 2.56 -4.28
N ALA A 58 2.08 3.38 -3.59
CA ALA A 58 1.48 3.02 -2.32
C ALA A 58 -0.03 2.89 -2.44
N ARG A 59 -0.60 1.91 -1.74
CA ARG A 59 -2.05 1.69 -1.70
C ARG A 59 -2.57 1.91 -0.30
N VAL A 60 -3.35 2.96 -0.13
CA VAL A 60 -4.00 3.33 1.13
C VAL A 60 -5.26 2.50 1.31
N VAL A 61 -5.41 1.89 2.48
CA VAL A 61 -6.58 1.10 2.87
C VAL A 61 -7.72 2.03 3.25
N ILE A 62 -8.91 1.78 2.73
CA ILE A 62 -10.14 2.50 3.04
C ILE A 62 -11.23 1.44 3.29
N PRO A 63 -11.36 0.95 4.55
CA PRO A 63 -12.32 -0.10 4.87
C PRO A 63 -13.75 0.33 4.54
N GLY A 64 -14.49 -0.58 3.91
CA GLY A 64 -15.86 -0.30 3.48
C GLY A 64 -15.99 0.77 2.40
N GLY A 65 -14.88 1.33 1.90
CA GLY A 65 -14.88 2.46 0.96
C GLY A 65 -15.29 3.78 1.59
N GLN A 66 -15.42 3.84 2.92
CA GLN A 66 -15.80 5.06 3.62
C GLN A 66 -14.58 5.91 3.97
N ILE A 67 -14.67 7.17 3.64
CA ILE A 67 -13.65 8.17 3.91
C ILE A 67 -14.31 9.45 4.42
N THR A 68 -13.77 10.00 5.48
CA THR A 68 -14.22 11.31 6.00
C THR A 68 -13.76 12.45 5.09
N SER A 69 -14.43 13.59 5.17
CA SER A 69 -13.99 14.79 4.44
C SER A 69 -12.58 15.26 4.84
N THR A 70 -12.19 15.03 6.10
CA THR A 70 -10.84 15.31 6.60
C THR A 70 -9.82 14.41 5.95
N GLN A 71 -10.07 13.09 5.93
CA GLN A 71 -9.21 12.12 5.27
C GLN A 71 -9.11 12.34 3.75
N ALA A 72 -10.23 12.70 3.10
CA ALA A 72 -10.22 13.04 1.68
C ALA A 72 -9.32 14.25 1.38
N ARG A 73 -9.41 15.31 2.21
CA ARG A 73 -8.51 16.46 2.11
C ARG A 73 -7.05 16.09 2.39
N ALA A 74 -6.82 15.23 3.38
CA ALA A 74 -5.48 14.72 3.68
C ALA A 74 -4.88 13.96 2.50
N LEU A 75 -5.64 13.03 1.88
CA LEU A 75 -5.20 12.33 0.67
C LEU A 75 -4.87 13.30 -0.48
N ALA A 76 -5.67 14.34 -0.67
CA ALA A 76 -5.41 15.35 -1.69
C ALA A 76 -4.09 16.10 -1.41
N ARG A 77 -3.85 16.53 -0.15
CA ARG A 77 -2.58 17.19 0.24
C ARG A 77 -1.38 16.27 0.07
N LEU A 78 -1.50 15.02 0.54
CA LEU A 78 -0.42 14.03 0.43
C LEU A 78 -0.14 13.68 -1.02
N SER A 79 -1.17 13.57 -1.85
CA SER A 79 -1.00 13.35 -3.29
C SER A 79 -0.27 14.54 -3.94
N ALA A 80 -0.70 15.76 -3.66
CA ALA A 80 -0.03 16.95 -4.21
C ALA A 80 1.44 17.06 -3.79
N LYS A 81 1.77 16.61 -2.56
CA LYS A 81 3.13 16.68 -2.01
C LYS A 81 4.04 15.56 -2.54
N TYR A 82 3.55 14.32 -2.57
CA TYR A 82 4.37 13.13 -2.78
C TYR A 82 4.12 12.41 -4.10
N SER A 83 2.93 12.59 -4.69
CA SER A 83 2.46 11.89 -5.89
C SER A 83 1.67 12.85 -6.79
N PRO A 84 2.29 13.95 -7.24
CA PRO A 84 1.57 15.01 -7.96
C PRO A 84 1.02 14.53 -9.33
N GLU A 85 1.60 13.47 -9.88
CA GLU A 85 1.19 12.98 -11.19
C GLU A 85 -0.14 12.21 -11.15
N ARG A 86 -0.42 11.46 -10.08
CA ARG A 86 -1.58 10.58 -10.08
C ARG A 86 -2.00 10.05 -8.70
N LEU A 87 -3.25 10.31 -8.36
CA LEU A 87 -4.02 9.60 -7.34
C LEU A 87 -5.17 8.86 -8.03
N SER A 88 -5.39 7.60 -7.71
CA SER A 88 -6.47 6.78 -8.28
C SER A 88 -7.23 6.05 -7.20
N PHE A 89 -8.54 5.96 -7.31
CA PHE A 89 -9.36 5.04 -6.53
C PHE A 89 -9.50 3.71 -7.27
N THR A 90 -9.52 2.62 -6.52
CA THR A 90 -9.58 1.27 -7.09
C THR A 90 -10.97 0.67 -6.97
N THR A 91 -11.27 -0.34 -7.77
CA THR A 91 -12.51 -1.13 -7.66
C THR A 91 -12.63 -1.88 -6.32
N ARG A 92 -11.54 -1.96 -5.56
CA ARG A 92 -11.54 -2.48 -4.17
C ARG A 92 -11.66 -1.38 -3.13
N GLN A 93 -12.17 -0.20 -3.51
CA GLN A 93 -12.41 0.90 -2.59
C GLN A 93 -11.17 1.34 -1.81
N ALA A 94 -10.02 1.31 -2.43
CA ALA A 94 -8.74 1.76 -1.88
C ALA A 94 -8.18 2.90 -2.72
N ALA A 95 -7.32 3.75 -2.16
CA ALA A 95 -6.63 4.80 -2.91
C ALA A 95 -5.21 4.37 -3.27
N GLN A 96 -4.75 4.73 -4.48
CA GLN A 96 -3.39 4.49 -4.95
C GLN A 96 -2.70 5.80 -5.26
N LEU A 97 -1.53 6.00 -4.65
CA LEU A 97 -0.62 7.08 -4.98
C LEU A 97 0.51 6.51 -5.82
N HIS A 98 0.75 7.14 -6.96
CA HIS A 98 1.73 6.69 -7.95
C HIS A 98 2.95 7.59 -7.97
N CYS A 99 4.04 7.10 -8.55
CA CYS A 99 5.28 7.86 -8.76
C CYS A 99 5.92 8.41 -7.47
N LEU A 100 5.70 7.74 -6.33
CA LEU A 100 6.34 8.06 -5.07
C LEU A 100 7.84 7.80 -5.17
N LYS A 101 8.66 8.74 -4.70
CA LYS A 101 10.11 8.53 -4.62
C LYS A 101 10.45 7.71 -3.38
N LEU A 102 11.33 6.71 -3.54
CA LEU A 102 11.73 5.85 -2.42
C LEU A 102 12.30 6.65 -1.24
N LYS A 103 13.03 7.74 -1.52
CA LYS A 103 13.58 8.64 -0.49
C LYS A 103 12.53 9.35 0.35
N GLU A 104 11.35 9.61 -0.21
CA GLU A 104 10.25 10.32 0.43
C GLU A 104 9.25 9.37 1.10
N LEU A 105 9.34 8.08 0.78
CA LEU A 105 8.39 7.07 1.22
C LEU A 105 8.26 6.98 2.75
N PRO A 106 9.34 7.00 3.56
CA PRO A 106 9.21 6.95 5.01
C PRO A 106 8.42 8.13 5.57
N GLN A 107 8.68 9.34 5.06
CA GLN A 107 7.95 10.53 5.50
C GLN A 107 6.49 10.51 5.04
N PHE A 108 6.24 10.05 3.82
CA PHE A 108 4.87 9.84 3.33
C PHE A 108 4.08 8.89 4.25
N LEU A 109 4.67 7.75 4.65
CA LEU A 109 4.02 6.79 5.54
C LEU A 109 3.73 7.38 6.92
N ARG A 110 4.65 8.19 7.48
CA ARG A 110 4.44 8.91 8.75
C ARG A 110 3.34 9.95 8.64
N ASP A 111 3.37 10.77 7.59
CA ASP A 111 2.35 11.80 7.35
C ASP A 111 0.96 11.16 7.15
N LEU A 112 0.89 10.03 6.45
CA LEU A 112 -0.35 9.27 6.26
C LEU A 112 -0.90 8.72 7.59
N ALA A 113 -0.02 8.15 8.41
CA ALA A 113 -0.37 7.62 9.72
C ALA A 113 -0.88 8.72 10.68
N ALA A 114 -0.29 9.92 10.62
CA ALA A 114 -0.75 11.08 11.39
C ALA A 114 -2.19 11.50 11.05
N GLU A 115 -2.67 11.19 9.83
CA GLU A 115 -4.06 11.42 9.39
C GLU A 115 -4.99 10.22 9.69
N GLY A 116 -4.51 9.25 10.49
CA GLY A 116 -5.28 8.04 10.85
C GLY A 116 -5.51 7.08 9.69
N MET A 117 -4.66 7.08 8.68
CA MET A 117 -4.74 6.19 7.52
C MET A 117 -3.51 5.31 7.43
N THR A 118 -3.62 4.18 6.73
CA THR A 118 -2.54 3.21 6.59
C THR A 118 -2.49 2.61 5.19
N THR A 119 -1.30 2.17 4.80
CA THR A 119 -1.08 1.33 3.62
C THR A 119 -0.93 -0.15 3.99
N PHE A 120 -0.79 -0.47 5.29
CA PHE A 120 -0.55 -1.83 5.75
C PHE A 120 -1.69 -2.76 5.32
N HIS A 121 -1.34 -3.93 4.78
CA HIS A 121 -2.27 -4.85 4.12
C HIS A 121 -3.04 -4.23 2.92
N GLY A 122 -2.57 -3.15 2.34
CA GLY A 122 -3.15 -2.58 1.11
C GLY A 122 -3.01 -3.49 -0.09
N CYS A 123 -2.07 -4.43 -0.06
CA CYS A 123 -1.80 -5.36 -1.15
C CYS A 123 -1.05 -6.63 -0.72
N GLY A 124 -0.71 -7.49 -1.71
CA GLY A 124 -0.09 -8.78 -1.45
C GLY A 124 -1.12 -9.91 -1.29
N ASP A 125 -0.61 -11.07 -0.95
CA ASP A 125 -1.40 -12.27 -0.67
C ASP A 125 -1.80 -12.33 0.81
N VAL A 126 -2.59 -11.36 1.21
CA VAL A 126 -3.07 -11.12 2.59
C VAL A 126 -4.55 -10.76 2.56
N THR A 127 -5.18 -10.76 3.72
CA THR A 127 -6.49 -10.12 3.90
C THR A 127 -6.35 -8.63 3.62
N ARG A 128 -6.73 -8.22 2.41
CA ARG A 128 -6.63 -6.85 1.94
C ARG A 128 -7.82 -6.02 2.38
N ASN A 129 -7.87 -4.76 1.89
CA ASN A 129 -8.99 -3.85 2.13
C ASN A 129 -10.34 -4.55 1.97
N VAL A 130 -11.17 -4.48 3.00
CA VAL A 130 -12.52 -5.02 3.01
C VAL A 130 -13.42 -4.05 2.25
N ALA A 131 -13.95 -4.49 1.12
CA ALA A 131 -14.91 -3.72 0.34
C ALA A 131 -16.34 -3.98 0.85
N ALA A 132 -17.16 -2.96 0.84
CA ALA A 132 -18.58 -3.04 1.15
C ALA A 132 -19.44 -2.51 0.00
N CYS A 133 -20.73 -2.76 0.05
CA CYS A 133 -21.65 -2.17 -0.90
C CYS A 133 -21.65 -0.64 -0.75
N SER A 134 -21.48 0.09 -1.86
CA SER A 134 -21.48 1.56 -1.84
C SER A 134 -22.81 2.19 -1.37
N TRP A 135 -23.88 1.42 -1.37
CA TRP A 135 -25.20 1.81 -0.88
C TRP A 135 -25.49 1.30 0.54
N ALA A 136 -24.53 0.64 1.21
CA ALA A 136 -24.78 -0.03 2.48
C ALA A 136 -25.40 0.88 3.55
N SER A 137 -24.94 2.14 3.65
CA SER A 137 -25.49 3.11 4.61
C SER A 137 -26.87 3.66 4.24
N LEU A 138 -27.25 3.65 2.97
CA LEU A 138 -28.48 4.25 2.46
C LEU A 138 -29.53 3.22 2.05
N CYS A 139 -29.14 1.94 1.94
CA CYS A 139 -30.03 0.89 1.44
C CYS A 139 -31.18 0.59 2.40
N PRO A 140 -32.45 0.74 2.00
CA PRO A 140 -33.59 0.42 2.85
C PRO A 140 -33.75 -1.08 3.08
N TYR A 141 -33.10 -1.92 2.29
CA TYR A 141 -33.15 -3.38 2.39
C TYR A 141 -31.98 -3.98 3.15
N ARG A 142 -31.09 -3.14 3.71
CA ARG A 142 -29.97 -3.65 4.51
C ARG A 142 -30.50 -4.38 5.74
N ARG A 143 -29.94 -5.57 6.00
CA ARG A 143 -30.26 -6.36 7.20
C ARG A 143 -29.18 -6.23 8.27
N LEU A 144 -27.98 -5.87 7.89
CA LEU A 144 -26.84 -5.67 8.78
C LEU A 144 -26.17 -4.35 8.46
N ASP A 145 -25.68 -3.67 9.47
CA ASP A 145 -24.78 -2.55 9.30
C ASP A 145 -23.37 -3.12 9.13
N VAL A 146 -22.80 -2.93 7.94
CA VAL A 146 -21.49 -3.47 7.55
C VAL A 146 -20.43 -2.38 7.37
N LEU A 147 -20.72 -1.16 7.83
CA LEU A 147 -19.84 -0.01 7.73
C LEU A 147 -19.43 0.50 9.10
#